data_8791b737d7c5d8e204b61e623ee7fceb
#
_entry.id   8791b737d7c5d8e204b61e623ee7fceb
#
_cell.length_a   1.000
_cell.length_b   1.000
_cell.length_c   1.000
_cell.angle_alpha   90.00
_cell.angle_beta   90.00
_cell.angle_gamma   90.00
#
_symmetry.space_group_name_H-M   'P 1'
#
loop_
_entity.id
_entity.type
_entity.pdbx_description
1 polymer ?
#
loop_
_entity_poly.entity_id
_entity_poly.type
_entity_poly.pdbx_seq_one_letter_code
_entity_poly.pdbx_strand_id
1 'polypeptide(L)'
;MAGKRKRAGSLVCVGVGITLGSHLTPLSRSHIEQADVVFVAASDGIVEKWIESMNADVRSLQPLYAEGKPRMKTYREMVNAILAEVRAGKKICAAFYGHPGVFAWAPHRAIALARKEGYFAHMEPGISAEDCLYADLGIDPGTVGCQHYEASQLLFYKRRIDTGAYLVLWQAGVIGQQFAAQHSPESALQVLVDRLALDYPLDHRLVIYRAATLPILEPRIERVALRKLAAVRVEAPDTLVLPPTRKLEPDLKMLRRMEKLGSMRA
;
A
#
# COMPACT_ATOMS: atom_id res chain seq x y z
N MET A 1 -4.86 16.29 37.89
CA MET A 1 -4.03 15.63 36.86
C MET A 1 -3.15 16.67 36.20
N ALA A 2 -1.85 16.67 36.45
CA ALA A 2 -0.93 17.63 35.83
C ALA A 2 -0.88 17.38 34.33
N GLY A 3 -1.31 18.36 33.54
CA GLY A 3 -1.26 18.30 32.06
C GLY A 3 0.18 18.11 31.61
N LYS A 4 0.49 16.97 30.98
CA LYS A 4 1.79 16.78 30.33
C LYS A 4 2.01 17.93 29.34
N ARG A 5 2.98 18.81 29.61
CA ARG A 5 3.43 19.82 28.65
C ARG A 5 3.71 19.11 27.32
N LYS A 6 2.97 19.46 26.25
CA LYS A 6 3.29 18.99 24.89
C LYS A 6 4.73 19.40 24.59
N ARG A 7 5.59 18.44 24.21
CA ARG A 7 6.94 18.74 23.73
C ARG A 7 6.86 19.56 22.45
N ALA A 8 7.80 20.47 22.26
CA ALA A 8 8.00 21.12 20.97
C ALA A 8 8.41 20.04 19.93
N GLY A 9 7.95 20.22 18.69
CA GLY A 9 8.12 19.22 17.65
C GLY A 9 6.86 18.39 17.40
N SER A 10 6.62 18.07 16.14
CA SER A 10 5.46 17.29 15.72
C SER A 10 5.75 16.51 14.43
N LEU A 11 4.99 15.46 14.18
CA LEU A 11 5.07 14.65 12.98
C LEU A 11 3.69 14.48 12.37
N VAL A 12 3.56 14.80 11.07
CA VAL A 12 2.41 14.39 10.27
C VAL A 12 2.91 13.56 9.09
N CYS A 13 2.42 12.32 8.94
CA CYS A 13 2.67 11.52 7.77
C CYS A 13 1.51 11.70 6.80
N VAL A 14 1.79 12.04 5.55
CA VAL A 14 0.79 12.31 4.52
C VAL A 14 1.00 11.40 3.31
N GLY A 15 -0.09 11.08 2.60
CA GLY A 15 -0.03 10.43 1.30
C GLY A 15 -0.02 11.48 0.19
N VAL A 16 0.86 11.29 -0.79
CA VAL A 16 0.87 12.14 -2.00
C VAL A 16 0.08 11.50 -3.15
N GLY A 17 -0.53 10.34 -2.90
CA GLY A 17 -1.25 9.56 -3.90
C GLY A 17 -0.33 8.82 -4.86
N ILE A 18 -0.92 8.23 -5.89
CA ILE A 18 -0.21 7.46 -6.92
C ILE A 18 0.05 8.33 -8.14
N THR A 19 -1.00 8.97 -8.69
CA THR A 19 -0.89 9.81 -9.89
C THR A 19 -0.49 11.23 -9.51
N LEU A 20 0.61 11.71 -10.09
CA LEU A 20 1.19 13.03 -9.84
C LEU A 20 0.13 14.14 -9.94
N GLY A 21 0.03 14.96 -8.90
CA GLY A 21 -0.85 16.11 -8.79
C GLY A 21 -2.32 15.77 -8.52
N SER A 22 -2.85 14.72 -9.13
CA SER A 22 -4.28 14.39 -9.09
C SER A 22 -4.75 13.85 -7.74
N HIS A 23 -3.87 13.18 -7.02
CA HIS A 23 -4.23 12.43 -5.80
C HIS A 23 -3.76 13.09 -4.50
N LEU A 24 -3.15 14.26 -4.57
CA LEU A 24 -2.75 15.01 -3.37
C LEU A 24 -3.97 15.74 -2.81
N THR A 25 -4.37 15.40 -1.59
CA THR A 25 -5.48 16.09 -0.92
C THR A 25 -5.08 17.52 -0.52
N PRO A 26 -6.02 18.48 -0.47
CA PRO A 26 -5.74 19.84 0.01
C PRO A 26 -5.11 19.87 1.41
N LEU A 27 -5.53 18.95 2.32
CA LEU A 27 -4.99 18.89 3.66
C LEU A 27 -3.56 18.37 3.69
N SER A 28 -3.25 17.31 2.91
CA SER A 28 -1.88 16.81 2.75
C SER A 28 -0.95 17.88 2.18
N ARG A 29 -1.40 18.64 1.19
CA ARG A 29 -0.69 19.78 0.62
C ARG A 29 -0.40 20.84 1.67
N SER A 30 -1.40 21.24 2.46
CA SER A 30 -1.23 22.20 3.55
C SER A 30 -0.20 21.75 4.59
N HIS A 31 -0.15 20.48 4.94
CA HIS A 31 0.88 19.94 5.84
C HIS A 31 2.29 20.00 5.22
N ILE A 32 2.43 19.76 3.93
CA ILE A 32 3.70 19.88 3.21
C ILE A 32 4.16 21.35 3.23
N GLU A 33 3.28 22.27 2.84
CA GLU A 33 3.59 23.70 2.73
C GLU A 33 3.94 24.37 4.08
N GLN A 34 3.35 23.89 5.17
CA GLN A 34 3.51 24.48 6.52
C GLN A 34 4.54 23.78 7.41
N ALA A 35 5.20 22.73 6.94
CA ALA A 35 6.22 22.04 7.69
C ALA A 35 7.53 22.84 7.74
N ASP A 36 8.28 22.71 8.84
CA ASP A 36 9.66 23.21 8.93
C ASP A 36 10.62 22.37 8.08
N VAL A 37 10.32 21.03 7.97
CA VAL A 37 11.06 20.09 7.12
C VAL A 37 10.09 19.07 6.56
N VAL A 38 10.22 18.75 5.28
CA VAL A 38 9.49 17.69 4.60
C VAL A 38 10.45 16.54 4.27
N PHE A 39 10.19 15.35 4.78
CA PHE A 39 10.83 14.13 4.29
C PHE A 39 9.96 13.51 3.20
N VAL A 40 10.56 13.12 2.07
CA VAL A 40 9.82 12.55 0.95
C VAL A 40 10.34 11.15 0.59
N ALA A 41 9.40 10.21 0.40
CA ALA A 41 9.63 8.90 -0.18
C ALA A 41 8.62 8.72 -1.32
N ALA A 42 8.94 9.24 -2.49
CA ALA A 42 8.08 9.23 -3.67
C ALA A 42 8.34 8.01 -4.57
N SER A 43 7.45 7.79 -5.54
CA SER A 43 7.57 6.73 -6.54
C SER A 43 8.69 6.97 -7.54
N ASP A 44 9.01 8.25 -7.82
CA ASP A 44 10.04 8.67 -8.76
C ASP A 44 10.51 10.11 -8.49
N GLY A 45 11.58 10.52 -9.18
CA GLY A 45 12.18 11.83 -8.99
C GLY A 45 11.34 13.02 -9.46
N ILE A 46 10.35 12.81 -10.37
CA ILE A 46 9.46 13.89 -10.82
C ILE A 46 8.52 14.27 -9.67
N VAL A 47 8.00 13.30 -8.94
CA VAL A 47 7.16 13.54 -7.76
C VAL A 47 7.96 14.25 -6.68
N GLU A 48 9.24 13.89 -6.44
CA GLU A 48 10.09 14.61 -5.48
C GLU A 48 10.27 16.08 -5.86
N LYS A 49 10.60 16.36 -7.14
CA LYS A 49 10.72 17.73 -7.66
C LYS A 49 9.43 18.54 -7.52
N TRP A 50 8.29 17.88 -7.73
CA TRP A 50 7.01 18.54 -7.52
C TRP A 50 6.78 18.90 -6.04
N ILE A 51 7.14 18.02 -5.10
CA ILE A 51 7.07 18.31 -3.65
C ILE A 51 8.05 19.41 -3.26
N GLU A 52 9.27 19.45 -3.83
CA GLU A 52 10.25 20.52 -3.63
C GLU A 52 9.70 21.92 -4.02
N SER A 53 8.74 21.99 -4.96
CA SER A 53 8.08 23.24 -5.30
C SER A 53 7.11 23.77 -4.24
N MET A 54 6.78 22.96 -3.23
CA MET A 54 5.81 23.32 -2.18
C MET A 54 6.46 23.72 -0.85
N ASN A 55 7.71 23.35 -0.62
CA ASN A 55 8.40 23.64 0.64
C ASN A 55 9.90 23.83 0.40
N ALA A 56 10.51 24.73 1.16
CA ALA A 56 11.92 25.12 0.99
C ALA A 56 12.93 24.09 1.57
N ASP A 57 12.54 23.27 2.55
CA ASP A 57 13.40 22.22 3.15
C ASP A 57 12.77 20.83 2.91
N VAL A 58 12.96 20.31 1.70
CA VAL A 58 12.52 18.95 1.31
C VAL A 58 13.74 18.03 1.24
N ARG A 59 13.66 16.91 1.93
CA ARG A 59 14.75 15.93 2.06
C ARG A 59 14.29 14.56 1.57
N SER A 60 14.90 14.08 0.49
CA SER A 60 14.61 12.75 -0.04
C SER A 60 15.07 11.65 0.92
N LEU A 61 14.22 10.63 1.09
CA LEU A 61 14.56 9.38 1.78
C LEU A 61 15.09 8.31 0.81
N GLN A 62 15.08 8.56 -0.50
CA GLN A 62 15.58 7.63 -1.51
C GLN A 62 17.07 7.31 -1.37
N PRO A 63 17.97 8.26 -1.02
CA PRO A 63 19.39 7.95 -0.81
C PRO A 63 19.67 6.94 0.32
N LEU A 64 18.70 6.65 1.17
CA LEU A 64 18.81 5.61 2.19
C LEU A 64 18.74 4.19 1.62
N TYR A 65 18.21 4.02 0.41
CA TYR A 65 18.27 2.74 -0.29
C TYR A 65 19.67 2.52 -0.87
N ALA A 66 20.17 1.31 -0.74
CA ALA A 66 21.43 0.89 -1.36
C ALA A 66 21.31 -0.56 -1.82
N GLU A 67 22.04 -0.90 -2.88
CA GLU A 67 22.14 -2.27 -3.38
C GLU A 67 22.67 -3.20 -2.28
N GLY A 68 22.12 -4.41 -2.17
CA GLY A 68 22.49 -5.37 -1.13
C GLY A 68 22.13 -5.01 0.30
N LYS A 69 21.44 -3.86 0.53
CA LYS A 69 21.01 -3.45 1.85
C LYS A 69 19.64 -4.02 2.17
N PRO A 70 19.46 -4.67 3.35
CA PRO A 70 18.16 -5.16 3.78
C PRO A 70 17.13 -4.02 3.88
N ARG A 71 15.94 -4.19 3.30
CA ARG A 71 14.87 -3.17 3.31
C ARG A 71 14.53 -2.68 4.72
N MET A 72 14.49 -3.58 5.71
CA MET A 72 14.20 -3.20 7.09
C MET A 72 15.25 -2.31 7.72
N LYS A 73 16.52 -2.37 7.27
CA LYS A 73 17.57 -1.44 7.70
C LYS A 73 17.27 -0.04 7.17
N THR A 74 16.96 0.08 5.88
CA THR A 74 16.56 1.32 5.23
C THR A 74 15.35 1.95 5.95
N TYR A 75 14.30 1.18 6.23
CA TYR A 75 13.12 1.71 6.92
C TYR A 75 13.41 2.22 8.34
N ARG A 76 14.31 1.57 9.08
CA ARG A 76 14.75 2.06 10.39
C ARG A 76 15.54 3.37 10.28
N GLU A 77 16.37 3.51 9.26
CA GLU A 77 17.11 4.74 9.01
C GLU A 77 16.18 5.89 8.61
N MET A 78 15.14 5.64 7.78
CA MET A 78 14.08 6.62 7.51
C MET A 78 13.41 7.11 8.80
N VAL A 79 13.01 6.17 9.66
CA VAL A 79 12.39 6.50 10.95
C VAL A 79 13.32 7.34 11.81
N ASN A 80 14.61 6.98 11.88
CA ASN A 80 15.59 7.72 12.66
C ASN A 80 15.81 9.14 12.13
N ALA A 81 15.91 9.32 10.82
CA ALA A 81 16.05 10.62 10.17
C ALA A 81 14.85 11.54 10.50
N ILE A 82 13.63 11.03 10.34
CA ILE A 82 12.39 11.76 10.64
C ILE A 82 12.35 12.15 12.12
N LEU A 83 12.60 11.21 13.04
CA LEU A 83 12.51 11.47 14.48
C LEU A 83 13.62 12.37 15.01
N ALA A 84 14.78 12.43 14.38
CA ALA A 84 15.85 13.35 14.76
C ALA A 84 15.37 14.80 14.69
N GLU A 85 14.69 15.19 13.61
CA GLU A 85 14.16 16.55 13.43
C GLU A 85 12.95 16.84 14.33
N VAL A 86 12.09 15.84 14.59
CA VAL A 86 10.99 15.96 15.57
C VAL A 86 11.55 16.26 16.96
N ARG A 87 12.61 15.54 17.37
CA ARG A 87 13.29 15.74 18.67
C ARG A 87 13.99 17.09 18.75
N ALA A 88 14.43 17.64 17.62
CA ALA A 88 14.96 18.99 17.53
C ALA A 88 13.87 20.10 17.66
N GLY A 89 12.61 19.71 17.85
CA GLY A 89 11.50 20.63 18.08
C GLY A 89 10.78 21.14 16.82
N LYS A 90 11.09 20.58 15.65
CA LYS A 90 10.53 21.00 14.37
C LYS A 90 9.16 20.38 14.06
N LYS A 91 8.38 21.05 13.26
CA LYS A 91 7.16 20.52 12.64
C LYS A 91 7.55 19.73 11.40
N ILE A 92 7.40 18.44 11.42
CA ILE A 92 7.80 17.53 10.35
C ILE A 92 6.59 17.02 9.59
N CYS A 93 6.66 17.11 8.25
CA CYS A 93 5.80 16.39 7.34
C CYS A 93 6.60 15.27 6.67
N ALA A 94 6.13 14.04 6.77
CA ALA A 94 6.71 12.90 6.04
C ALA A 94 5.74 12.46 4.94
N ALA A 95 6.11 12.75 3.70
CA ALA A 95 5.31 12.54 2.51
C ALA A 95 5.68 11.22 1.83
N PHE A 96 4.71 10.32 1.72
CA PHE A 96 4.89 8.99 1.12
C PHE A 96 3.99 8.85 -0.11
N TYR A 97 4.46 8.13 -1.13
CA TYR A 97 3.60 7.80 -2.26
C TYR A 97 2.41 6.95 -1.82
N GLY A 98 1.29 7.08 -2.51
CA GLY A 98 0.06 6.38 -2.16
C GLY A 98 -0.53 6.86 -0.84
N HIS A 99 -0.97 5.91 -0.02
CA HIS A 99 -1.44 6.11 1.35
C HIS A 99 -0.32 5.77 2.34
N PRO A 100 0.04 6.64 3.29
CA PRO A 100 1.20 6.45 4.15
C PRO A 100 1.06 5.28 5.15
N GLY A 101 -0.13 4.71 5.28
CA GLY A 101 -0.40 3.59 6.18
C GLY A 101 -0.73 2.26 5.50
N VAL A 102 -0.75 2.20 4.15
CA VAL A 102 -1.06 0.98 3.40
C VAL A 102 0.23 0.34 2.90
N PHE A 103 0.53 -0.88 3.36
CA PHE A 103 1.78 -1.61 3.08
C PHE A 103 3.07 -0.79 3.35
N ALA A 104 3.03 0.12 4.33
CA ALA A 104 4.11 1.04 4.67
C ALA A 104 4.51 0.91 6.14
N TRP A 105 5.71 0.38 6.41
CA TRP A 105 6.19 0.15 7.79
C TRP A 105 6.73 1.43 8.44
N ALA A 106 7.50 2.24 7.71
CA ALA A 106 8.22 3.38 8.28
C ALA A 106 7.31 4.46 8.90
N PRO A 107 6.21 4.91 8.25
CA PRO A 107 5.30 5.91 8.84
C PRO A 107 4.64 5.43 10.12
N HIS A 108 4.13 4.19 10.14
CA HIS A 108 3.54 3.60 11.35
C HIS A 108 4.53 3.57 12.50
N ARG A 109 5.77 3.15 12.23
CA ARG A 109 6.81 3.08 13.26
C ARG A 109 7.23 4.45 13.75
N ALA A 110 7.41 5.43 12.86
CA ALA A 110 7.76 6.80 13.23
C ALA A 110 6.68 7.43 14.12
N ILE A 111 5.40 7.32 13.76
CA ILE A 111 4.27 7.82 14.54
C ILE A 111 4.22 7.15 15.93
N ALA A 112 4.35 5.81 15.98
CA ALA A 112 4.31 5.08 17.24
C ALA A 112 5.42 5.51 18.19
N LEU A 113 6.64 5.72 17.69
CA LEU A 113 7.78 6.17 18.49
C LEU A 113 7.63 7.63 18.91
N ALA A 114 7.23 8.54 18.02
CA ALA A 114 6.98 9.93 18.33
C ALA A 114 5.95 10.08 19.47
N ARG A 115 4.83 9.33 19.37
CA ARG A 115 3.79 9.31 20.41
C ARG A 115 4.32 8.75 21.75
N LYS A 116 5.10 7.66 21.69
CA LYS A 116 5.74 7.09 22.89
C LYS A 116 6.67 8.09 23.59
N GLU A 117 7.36 8.93 22.82
CA GLU A 117 8.24 9.99 23.30
C GLU A 117 7.50 11.26 23.75
N GLY A 118 6.17 11.31 23.58
CA GLY A 118 5.32 12.42 24.03
C GLY A 118 5.15 13.55 23.02
N TYR A 119 5.54 13.34 21.76
CA TYR A 119 5.29 14.30 20.66
C TYR A 119 3.89 14.11 20.07
N PHE A 120 3.36 15.18 19.49
CA PHE A 120 2.20 15.05 18.62
C PHE A 120 2.62 14.32 17.35
N ALA A 121 1.90 13.27 16.99
CA ALA A 121 2.12 12.55 15.74
C ALA A 121 0.80 12.03 15.17
N HIS A 122 0.58 12.25 13.87
CA HIS A 122 -0.66 11.95 13.17
C HIS A 122 -0.39 11.40 11.77
N MET A 123 -1.35 10.69 11.20
CA MET A 123 -1.34 10.22 9.81
C MET A 123 -2.59 10.74 9.12
N GLU A 124 -2.42 11.45 8.01
CA GLU A 124 -3.51 11.78 7.10
C GLU A 124 -3.68 10.66 6.07
N PRO A 125 -4.92 10.31 5.72
CA PRO A 125 -5.16 9.35 4.65
C PRO A 125 -4.69 9.89 3.30
N GLY A 126 -4.45 8.96 2.37
CA GLY A 126 -4.09 9.28 0.98
C GLY A 126 -4.73 8.29 0.03
N ILE A 127 -4.72 8.57 -1.27
CA ILE A 127 -5.20 7.66 -2.30
C ILE A 127 -4.12 6.60 -2.55
N SER A 128 -4.45 5.35 -2.26
CA SER A 128 -3.57 4.20 -2.43
C SER A 128 -3.68 3.59 -3.83
N ALA A 129 -2.78 2.66 -4.17
CA ALA A 129 -2.92 1.85 -5.37
C ALA A 129 -4.18 0.96 -5.34
N GLU A 130 -4.74 0.69 -4.16
CA GLU A 130 -6.00 -0.03 -3.99
C GLU A 130 -7.18 0.77 -4.52
N ASP A 131 -7.25 2.07 -4.19
CA ASP A 131 -8.30 2.96 -4.70
C ASP A 131 -8.24 3.07 -6.23
N CYS A 132 -7.03 3.20 -6.79
CA CYS A 132 -6.83 3.19 -8.24
C CYS A 132 -7.26 1.87 -8.86
N LEU A 133 -6.89 0.73 -8.26
CA LEU A 133 -7.24 -0.61 -8.72
C LEU A 133 -8.75 -0.80 -8.83
N TYR A 134 -9.51 -0.38 -7.83
CA TYR A 134 -10.96 -0.48 -7.85
C TYR A 134 -11.57 0.36 -8.96
N ALA A 135 -11.08 1.58 -9.15
CA ALA A 135 -11.56 2.47 -10.20
C ALA A 135 -11.22 1.93 -11.61
N ASP A 136 -9.96 1.54 -11.84
CA ASP A 136 -9.46 1.12 -13.15
C ASP A 136 -10.03 -0.23 -13.60
N LEU A 137 -10.29 -1.15 -12.65
CA LEU A 137 -10.82 -2.48 -12.94
C LEU A 137 -12.35 -2.57 -12.82
N GLY A 138 -13.02 -1.51 -12.32
CA GLY A 138 -14.46 -1.50 -12.09
C GLY A 138 -14.88 -2.50 -11.00
N ILE A 139 -14.07 -2.66 -9.95
CA ILE A 139 -14.33 -3.58 -8.84
C ILE A 139 -14.98 -2.81 -7.69
N ASP A 140 -16.17 -3.26 -7.27
CA ASP A 140 -16.76 -2.85 -6.00
C ASP A 140 -16.60 -3.99 -4.99
N PRO A 141 -15.73 -3.83 -3.95
CA PRO A 141 -15.53 -4.86 -2.94
C PRO A 141 -16.79 -5.17 -2.12
N GLY A 142 -17.80 -4.29 -2.14
CA GLY A 142 -19.09 -4.50 -1.49
C GLY A 142 -19.95 -5.60 -2.12
N THR A 143 -19.68 -5.99 -3.37
CA THR A 143 -20.52 -6.97 -4.09
C THR A 143 -20.27 -8.41 -3.64
N VAL A 144 -19.02 -8.85 -3.63
CA VAL A 144 -18.62 -10.24 -3.31
C VAL A 144 -17.52 -10.32 -2.25
N GLY A 145 -17.04 -9.19 -1.79
CA GLY A 145 -15.90 -9.11 -0.88
C GLY A 145 -14.55 -9.06 -1.60
N CYS A 146 -13.53 -8.67 -0.85
CA CYS A 146 -12.16 -8.62 -1.34
C CYS A 146 -11.19 -9.03 -0.23
N GLN A 147 -10.22 -9.87 -0.54
CA GLN A 147 -9.15 -10.30 0.35
C GLN A 147 -7.84 -9.70 -0.12
N HIS A 148 -7.09 -9.12 0.80
CA HIS A 148 -5.81 -8.47 0.51
C HIS A 148 -4.68 -9.13 1.29
N TYR A 149 -3.66 -9.59 0.59
CA TYR A 149 -2.45 -10.11 1.21
C TYR A 149 -1.20 -9.56 0.50
N GLU A 150 -0.13 -9.44 1.23
CA GLU A 150 1.20 -9.33 0.65
C GLU A 150 1.59 -10.73 0.12
N ALA A 151 2.11 -10.82 -1.10
CA ALA A 151 2.32 -12.08 -1.79
C ALA A 151 3.24 -13.06 -1.02
N SER A 152 4.32 -12.55 -0.40
CA SER A 152 5.20 -13.38 0.42
C SER A 152 4.50 -13.88 1.68
N GLN A 153 3.63 -13.07 2.29
CA GLN A 153 2.87 -13.47 3.47
C GLN A 153 1.85 -14.56 3.17
N LEU A 154 1.27 -14.57 1.97
CA LEU A 154 0.41 -15.67 1.53
C LEU A 154 1.18 -16.98 1.46
N LEU A 155 2.47 -16.94 1.08
CA LEU A 155 3.33 -18.14 0.99
C LEU A 155 3.87 -18.57 2.36
N PHE A 156 4.19 -17.63 3.24
CA PHE A 156 4.82 -17.93 4.53
C PHE A 156 3.85 -18.42 5.60
N TYR A 157 2.56 -18.10 5.47
CA TYR A 157 1.55 -18.45 6.48
C TYR A 157 0.43 -19.30 5.88
N LYS A 158 -0.09 -20.25 6.67
CA LYS A 158 -1.27 -21.02 6.31
C LYS A 158 -2.51 -20.13 6.30
N ARG A 159 -2.98 -19.76 5.12
CA ARG A 159 -4.18 -18.96 4.93
C ARG A 159 -5.24 -19.74 4.16
N ARG A 160 -6.49 -19.53 4.54
CA ARG A 160 -7.65 -19.97 3.75
C ARG A 160 -8.04 -18.85 2.81
N ILE A 161 -8.23 -19.19 1.55
CA ILE A 161 -8.67 -18.25 0.51
C ILE A 161 -10.16 -18.50 0.29
N ASP A 162 -10.96 -17.45 0.35
CA ASP A 162 -12.35 -17.50 -0.10
C ASP A 162 -12.38 -17.23 -1.61
N THR A 163 -12.58 -18.28 -2.40
CA THR A 163 -12.65 -18.18 -3.86
C THR A 163 -13.97 -17.59 -4.38
N GLY A 164 -14.91 -17.25 -3.50
CA GLY A 164 -16.12 -16.49 -3.81
C GLY A 164 -15.92 -14.98 -3.77
N ALA A 165 -14.78 -14.50 -3.28
CA ALA A 165 -14.39 -13.09 -3.21
C ALA A 165 -13.19 -12.80 -4.13
N TYR A 166 -12.94 -11.53 -4.43
CA TYR A 166 -11.68 -11.14 -5.07
C TYR A 166 -10.50 -11.41 -4.14
N LEU A 167 -9.36 -11.82 -4.74
CA LEU A 167 -8.08 -11.90 -4.05
C LEU A 167 -7.09 -10.93 -4.70
N VAL A 168 -6.56 -9.99 -3.91
CA VAL A 168 -5.56 -9.02 -4.33
C VAL A 168 -4.24 -9.34 -3.64
N LEU A 169 -3.19 -9.59 -4.43
CA LEU A 169 -1.84 -9.90 -3.95
C LEU A 169 -0.90 -8.75 -4.25
N TRP A 170 -0.55 -8.04 -3.20
CA TRP A 170 0.37 -6.90 -3.24
C TRP A 170 1.82 -7.35 -3.26
N GLN A 171 2.70 -6.49 -3.80
CA GLN A 171 4.14 -6.73 -3.87
C GLN A 171 4.52 -8.05 -4.57
N ALA A 172 3.73 -8.47 -5.54
CA ALA A 172 3.98 -9.70 -6.28
C ALA A 172 5.29 -9.69 -7.09
N GLY A 173 5.80 -8.50 -7.42
CA GLY A 173 7.10 -8.34 -8.08
C GLY A 173 8.30 -8.47 -7.15
N VAL A 174 8.12 -8.72 -5.84
CA VAL A 174 9.23 -8.83 -4.87
C VAL A 174 9.04 -9.97 -3.87
N ILE A 175 8.45 -11.07 -4.33
CA ILE A 175 8.14 -12.25 -3.50
C ILE A 175 9.40 -12.79 -2.82
N GLY A 176 9.33 -12.94 -1.48
CA GLY A 176 10.40 -13.52 -0.67
C GLY A 176 11.67 -12.67 -0.57
N GLN A 177 11.72 -11.50 -1.17
CA GLN A 177 12.94 -10.69 -1.25
C GLN A 177 13.13 -9.83 -0.01
N GLN A 178 14.27 -9.99 0.64
CA GLN A 178 14.68 -9.14 1.78
C GLN A 178 15.41 -7.86 1.34
N PHE A 179 15.95 -7.84 0.12
CA PHE A 179 16.70 -6.74 -0.47
C PHE A 179 15.83 -5.96 -1.46
N ALA A 180 16.30 -4.79 -1.88
CA ALA A 180 15.68 -4.05 -2.96
C ALA A 180 15.78 -4.86 -4.26
N ALA A 181 14.64 -5.14 -4.89
CA ALA A 181 14.53 -5.87 -6.14
C ALA A 181 13.53 -5.18 -7.05
N GLN A 182 13.72 -5.33 -8.35
CA GLN A 182 12.84 -4.71 -9.35
C GLN A 182 11.76 -5.67 -9.86
N HIS A 183 11.99 -6.98 -9.79
CA HIS A 183 11.04 -8.00 -10.22
C HIS A 183 11.25 -9.31 -9.47
N SER A 184 10.20 -10.12 -9.37
CA SER A 184 10.29 -11.48 -8.83
C SER A 184 10.90 -12.42 -9.86
N PRO A 185 11.78 -13.35 -9.46
CA PRO A 185 12.28 -14.39 -10.35
C PRO A 185 11.16 -15.39 -10.71
N GLU A 186 11.28 -16.04 -11.87
CA GLU A 186 10.33 -17.05 -12.35
C GLU A 186 10.07 -18.15 -11.31
N SER A 187 11.11 -18.62 -10.63
CA SER A 187 11.00 -19.64 -9.58
C SER A 187 10.10 -19.23 -8.42
N ALA A 188 10.16 -17.95 -7.99
CA ALA A 188 9.29 -17.44 -6.92
C ALA A 188 7.84 -17.31 -7.40
N LEU A 189 7.64 -16.87 -8.64
CA LEU A 189 6.30 -16.84 -9.26
C LEU A 189 5.73 -18.24 -9.45
N GLN A 190 6.56 -19.25 -9.77
CA GLN A 190 6.11 -20.65 -9.86
C GLN A 190 5.63 -21.17 -8.50
N VAL A 191 6.35 -20.90 -7.41
CA VAL A 191 5.88 -21.24 -6.04
C VAL A 191 4.53 -20.57 -5.74
N LEU A 192 4.33 -19.33 -6.19
CA LEU A 192 3.02 -18.67 -6.03
C LEU A 192 1.94 -19.34 -6.88
N VAL A 193 2.24 -19.75 -8.12
CA VAL A 193 1.31 -20.51 -8.99
C VAL A 193 0.90 -21.81 -8.30
N ASP A 194 1.87 -22.58 -7.79
CA ASP A 194 1.62 -23.86 -7.12
C ASP A 194 0.74 -23.66 -5.87
N ARG A 195 0.97 -22.61 -5.10
CA ARG A 195 0.13 -22.27 -3.94
C ARG A 195 -1.30 -21.91 -4.35
N LEU A 196 -1.45 -21.10 -5.39
CA LEU A 196 -2.77 -20.65 -5.87
C LEU A 196 -3.54 -21.78 -6.57
N ALA A 197 -2.86 -22.72 -7.20
CA ALA A 197 -3.46 -23.87 -7.85
C ALA A 197 -4.19 -24.83 -6.90
N LEU A 198 -3.97 -24.70 -5.58
CA LEU A 198 -4.75 -25.42 -4.56
C LEU A 198 -6.19 -24.93 -4.45
N ASP A 199 -6.45 -23.67 -4.84
CA ASP A 199 -7.74 -23.00 -4.67
C ASP A 199 -8.35 -22.55 -6.02
N TYR A 200 -7.52 -22.36 -7.07
CA TYR A 200 -7.92 -21.84 -8.39
C TYR A 200 -7.53 -22.80 -9.52
N PRO A 201 -8.39 -22.98 -10.55
CA PRO A 201 -8.00 -23.69 -11.76
C PRO A 201 -6.79 -23.04 -12.45
N LEU A 202 -5.91 -23.85 -13.06
CA LEU A 202 -4.72 -23.36 -13.75
C LEU A 202 -5.01 -22.47 -14.98
N ASP A 203 -6.18 -22.57 -15.57
CA ASP A 203 -6.65 -21.72 -16.66
C ASP A 203 -7.44 -20.48 -16.15
N HIS A 204 -7.63 -20.35 -14.81
CA HIS A 204 -8.23 -19.17 -14.23
C HIS A 204 -7.49 -17.91 -14.64
N ARG A 205 -8.21 -16.89 -15.13
CA ARG A 205 -7.62 -15.65 -15.59
C ARG A 205 -7.49 -14.66 -14.44
N LEU A 206 -6.27 -14.25 -14.19
CA LEU A 206 -5.95 -13.17 -13.25
C LEU A 206 -5.52 -11.91 -14.00
N VAL A 207 -5.48 -10.79 -13.32
CA VAL A 207 -5.02 -9.51 -13.82
C VAL A 207 -3.70 -9.15 -13.16
N ILE A 208 -2.69 -8.76 -13.95
CA ILE A 208 -1.51 -8.04 -13.49
C ILE A 208 -1.84 -6.56 -13.64
N TYR A 209 -1.88 -5.86 -12.52
CA TYR A 209 -2.29 -4.47 -12.46
C TYR A 209 -1.16 -3.57 -11.96
N ARG A 210 -1.05 -2.38 -12.54
CA ARG A 210 -0.21 -1.27 -12.04
C ARG A 210 -0.91 0.05 -12.32
N ALA A 211 -1.10 0.86 -11.31
CA ALA A 211 -1.68 2.18 -11.47
C ALA A 211 -0.77 3.12 -12.27
N ALA A 212 -1.36 4.04 -13.03
CA ALA A 212 -0.63 5.09 -13.72
C ALA A 212 -0.07 6.12 -12.72
N THR A 213 1.23 6.43 -12.84
CA THR A 213 1.89 7.42 -11.98
C THR A 213 1.83 8.85 -12.52
N LEU A 214 1.58 9.00 -13.81
CA LEU A 214 1.40 10.30 -14.47
C LEU A 214 0.03 10.36 -15.15
N PRO A 215 -0.63 11.54 -15.19
CA PRO A 215 -1.97 11.69 -15.81
C PRO A 215 -2.04 11.36 -17.30
N ILE A 216 -0.89 11.34 -17.97
CA ILE A 216 -0.77 11.02 -19.42
C ILE A 216 -0.51 9.53 -19.70
N LEU A 217 -0.34 8.73 -18.64
CA LEU A 217 -0.09 7.28 -18.76
C LEU A 217 -1.38 6.51 -18.50
N GLU A 218 -1.48 5.35 -19.15
CA GLU A 218 -2.52 4.38 -18.88
C GLU A 218 -2.05 3.37 -17.81
N PRO A 219 -2.96 2.83 -16.97
CA PRO A 219 -2.64 1.76 -16.06
C PRO A 219 -2.26 0.48 -16.82
N ARG A 220 -1.35 -0.33 -16.27
CA ARG A 220 -1.11 -1.68 -16.78
C ARG A 220 -2.26 -2.59 -16.35
N ILE A 221 -3.00 -3.13 -17.30
CA ILE A 221 -4.08 -4.11 -17.09
C ILE A 221 -3.85 -5.30 -18.02
N GLU A 222 -3.10 -6.28 -17.56
CA GLU A 222 -2.75 -7.46 -18.37
C GLU A 222 -3.44 -8.71 -17.80
N ARG A 223 -4.21 -9.41 -18.65
CA ARG A 223 -4.95 -10.61 -18.25
C ARG A 223 -4.21 -11.87 -18.69
N VAL A 224 -3.80 -12.69 -17.72
CA VAL A 224 -3.06 -13.92 -17.96
C VAL A 224 -3.75 -15.11 -17.30
N ALA A 225 -3.57 -16.32 -17.85
CA ALA A 225 -3.97 -17.54 -17.15
C ALA A 225 -2.98 -17.87 -16.02
N LEU A 226 -3.43 -18.39 -14.90
CA LEU A 226 -2.61 -18.71 -13.74
C LEU A 226 -1.38 -19.55 -14.13
N ARG A 227 -1.55 -20.59 -14.97
CA ARG A 227 -0.43 -21.43 -15.47
C ARG A 227 0.66 -20.67 -16.22
N LYS A 228 0.37 -19.47 -16.71
CA LYS A 228 1.33 -18.64 -17.47
C LYS A 228 2.00 -17.56 -16.62
N LEU A 229 1.59 -17.38 -15.37
CA LEU A 229 2.07 -16.29 -14.52
C LEU A 229 3.58 -16.33 -14.33
N ALA A 230 4.17 -17.50 -14.13
CA ALA A 230 5.61 -17.63 -13.91
C ALA A 230 6.47 -17.17 -15.10
N ALA A 231 5.93 -17.31 -16.33
CA ALA A 231 6.61 -16.88 -17.55
C ALA A 231 6.40 -15.38 -17.89
N VAL A 232 5.61 -14.64 -17.09
CA VAL A 232 5.37 -13.21 -17.31
C VAL A 232 6.25 -12.40 -16.36
N ARG A 233 6.81 -11.31 -16.86
CA ARG A 233 7.55 -10.37 -16.02
C ARG A 233 6.61 -9.61 -15.10
N VAL A 234 6.73 -9.84 -13.79
CA VAL A 234 6.02 -9.14 -12.72
C VAL A 234 7.01 -8.25 -11.97
N GLU A 235 6.82 -6.94 -12.05
CA GLU A 235 7.72 -5.93 -11.49
C GLU A 235 7.27 -5.48 -10.10
N ALA A 236 8.16 -4.84 -9.35
CA ALA A 236 7.93 -4.42 -7.97
C ALA A 236 6.60 -3.66 -7.72
N PRO A 237 6.14 -2.74 -8.59
CA PRO A 237 4.87 -2.05 -8.39
C PRO A 237 3.63 -2.84 -8.86
N ASP A 238 3.82 -4.04 -9.45
CA ASP A 238 2.69 -4.82 -9.94
C ASP A 238 1.93 -5.51 -8.81
N THR A 239 0.63 -5.54 -8.97
CA THR A 239 -0.35 -6.19 -8.10
C THR A 239 -1.08 -7.27 -8.89
N LEU A 240 -1.32 -8.44 -8.29
CA LEU A 240 -2.13 -9.48 -8.93
C LEU A 240 -3.55 -9.43 -8.38
N VAL A 241 -4.53 -9.55 -9.28
CA VAL A 241 -5.96 -9.57 -8.93
C VAL A 241 -6.57 -10.84 -9.49
N LEU A 242 -7.07 -11.69 -8.61
CA LEU A 242 -7.78 -12.91 -8.96
C LEU A 242 -9.28 -12.70 -8.74
N PRO A 243 -10.09 -12.69 -9.81
CA PRO A 243 -11.55 -12.67 -9.68
C PRO A 243 -12.09 -13.91 -8.98
N PRO A 244 -13.35 -13.88 -8.47
CA PRO A 244 -13.99 -15.08 -7.92
C PRO A 244 -14.07 -16.21 -8.93
N THR A 245 -13.91 -17.47 -8.47
CA THR A 245 -14.11 -18.68 -9.29
C THR A 245 -15.48 -19.32 -9.07
N ARG A 246 -16.17 -18.98 -7.99
CA ARG A 246 -17.49 -19.50 -7.63
C ARG A 246 -18.46 -18.38 -7.31
N LYS A 247 -19.73 -18.63 -7.51
CA LYS A 247 -20.79 -17.73 -7.03
C LYS A 247 -20.95 -17.89 -5.52
N LEU A 248 -21.38 -16.81 -4.87
CA LEU A 248 -21.79 -16.87 -3.47
C LEU A 248 -23.06 -17.70 -3.34
N GLU A 249 -23.06 -18.62 -2.40
CA GLU A 249 -24.25 -19.43 -2.06
C GLU A 249 -24.96 -18.81 -0.86
N PRO A 250 -26.29 -18.57 -0.96
CA PRO A 250 -27.07 -18.01 0.14
C PRO A 250 -27.09 -18.96 1.36
N ASP A 251 -26.82 -18.45 2.54
CA ASP A 251 -27.12 -19.17 3.80
C ASP A 251 -28.62 -19.04 4.11
N LEU A 252 -29.38 -20.03 3.62
CA LEU A 252 -30.84 -20.04 3.77
C LEU A 252 -31.30 -20.04 5.24
N LYS A 253 -30.49 -20.58 6.16
CA LYS A 253 -30.79 -20.56 7.59
C LYS A 253 -30.68 -19.15 8.15
N MET A 254 -29.64 -18.43 7.76
CA MET A 254 -29.41 -17.04 8.20
C MET A 254 -30.43 -16.10 7.55
N LEU A 255 -30.74 -16.27 6.28
CA LEU A 255 -31.76 -15.50 5.58
C LEU A 255 -33.12 -15.60 6.29
N ARG A 256 -33.60 -16.82 6.55
CA ARG A 256 -34.88 -17.05 7.29
C ARG A 256 -34.87 -16.41 8.69
N ARG A 257 -33.69 -16.37 9.35
CA ARG A 257 -33.57 -15.72 10.66
C ARG A 257 -33.68 -14.21 10.54
N MET A 258 -33.06 -13.62 9.51
CA MET A 258 -33.17 -12.16 9.25
C MET A 258 -34.57 -11.74 8.85
N GLU A 259 -35.28 -12.54 8.02
CA GLU A 259 -36.68 -12.31 7.65
C GLU A 259 -37.59 -12.24 8.89
N LYS A 260 -37.42 -13.18 9.85
CA LYS A 260 -38.17 -13.18 11.10
C LYS A 260 -37.96 -11.94 11.98
N LEU A 261 -36.80 -11.27 11.83
CA LEU A 261 -36.48 -10.01 12.53
C LEU A 261 -37.03 -8.78 11.82
N GLY A 262 -37.71 -8.94 10.68
CA GLY A 262 -38.25 -7.83 9.89
C GLY A 262 -37.18 -6.97 9.23
N SER A 263 -35.91 -7.42 9.22
CA SER A 263 -34.76 -6.68 8.69
C SER A 263 -34.64 -6.76 7.16
N MET A 264 -35.40 -7.64 6.53
CA MET A 264 -35.49 -7.83 5.08
C MET A 264 -36.94 -7.72 4.65
N ARG A 265 -37.39 -6.51 4.44
CA ARG A 265 -38.62 -6.29 3.63
C ARG A 265 -38.16 -6.06 2.20
N ALA A 266 -38.64 -6.90 1.29
CA ALA A 266 -38.43 -6.79 -0.14
C ALA A 266 -38.89 -5.44 -0.70
#